data_a28314406c8fc49fc0067c4fa8b670dc
#
_entry.id   a28314406c8fc49fc0067c4fa8b670dc
#
_cell.length_a   1.000
_cell.length_b   1.000
_cell.length_c   1.000
_cell.angle_alpha   90.00
_cell.angle_beta   90.00
_cell.angle_gamma   90.00
#
_symmetry.space_group_name_H-M   'P 1'
#
loop_
_entity.id
_entity.type
_entity.pdbx_description
1 polymer ?
#
loop_
_entity_poly.entity_id
_entity_poly.type
_entity_poly.pdbx_seq_one_letter_code
_entity_poly.pdbx_strand_id
1 'polypeptide(L)'
;MNRELVWLFNFSSSWVGGGLIRTIETVRWFDNNMGAYFILNDRIKDKISKYNNNKYFFVSDNKMKRLFSDGYYIPKIIAEIGRPDVYFSYGIPVFNDIAIINWFHISNALTLKTDNISLPLKTRIQMLILKRRIIKSIKYT
;
A
#
# COMPACT_ATOMS: atom_id res chain seq x y z
N MET A 1 17.29 2.95 25.74
CA MET A 1 15.86 2.71 25.43
C MET A 1 15.73 2.33 23.97
N ASN A 2 15.34 1.11 23.67
CA ASN A 2 15.03 0.74 22.28
C ASN A 2 13.71 1.40 21.91
N ARG A 3 13.76 2.40 21.03
CA ARG A 3 12.55 3.01 20.46
C ARG A 3 11.87 1.94 19.59
N GLU A 4 10.59 1.71 19.82
CA GLU A 4 9.81 0.86 18.93
C GLU A 4 9.72 1.46 17.52
N LEU A 5 9.90 0.64 16.49
CA LEU A 5 9.82 1.07 15.10
C LEU A 5 8.38 1.41 14.73
N VAL A 6 8.20 2.56 14.10
CA VAL A 6 6.90 2.99 13.57
C VAL A 6 6.72 2.43 12.16
N TRP A 7 5.75 1.53 12.01
CA TRP A 7 5.39 0.89 10.74
C TRP A 7 4.15 1.53 10.11
N LEU A 8 4.24 1.83 8.83
CA LEU A 8 3.11 2.26 8.01
C LEU A 8 2.94 1.30 6.82
N PHE A 9 1.80 0.63 6.76
CA PHE A 9 1.43 -0.30 5.69
C PHE A 9 0.40 0.33 4.75
N ASN A 10 0.62 0.24 3.44
CA ASN A 10 -0.37 0.63 2.44
C ASN A 10 -0.91 -0.62 1.72
N PHE A 11 -2.04 -1.12 2.19
CA PHE A 11 -2.81 -2.21 1.60
C PHE A 11 -4.10 -1.73 0.94
N SER A 12 -4.21 -0.47 0.59
CA SER A 12 -5.45 0.13 0.06
C SER A 12 -5.93 -0.52 -1.25
N SER A 13 -5.06 -1.24 -1.98
CA SER A 13 -5.42 -2.01 -3.17
C SER A 13 -5.83 -3.47 -2.87
N SER A 14 -5.66 -3.95 -1.64
CA SER A 14 -5.71 -5.38 -1.26
C SER A 14 -6.99 -5.74 -0.51
N TRP A 15 -8.15 -5.56 -1.12
CA TRP A 15 -9.48 -5.77 -0.51
C TRP A 15 -10.22 -7.02 -0.99
N VAL A 16 -9.62 -7.81 -1.94
CA VAL A 16 -10.17 -9.08 -2.44
C VAL A 16 -9.09 -10.13 -2.61
N GLY A 17 -9.49 -11.39 -2.67
CA GLY A 17 -8.62 -12.54 -2.99
C GLY A 17 -7.44 -12.70 -2.02
N GLY A 18 -6.32 -13.18 -2.53
CA GLY A 18 -5.09 -13.40 -1.75
C GLY A 18 -4.51 -12.14 -1.11
N GLY A 19 -4.70 -10.97 -1.73
CA GLY A 19 -4.30 -9.68 -1.16
C GLY A 19 -5.06 -9.36 0.13
N LEU A 20 -6.36 -9.64 0.17
CA LEU A 20 -7.17 -9.47 1.37
C LEU A 20 -6.73 -10.41 2.50
N ILE A 21 -6.47 -11.69 2.20
CA ILE A 21 -6.00 -12.67 3.19
C ILE A 21 -4.69 -12.19 3.82
N ARG A 22 -3.73 -11.80 2.99
CA ARG A 22 -2.44 -11.27 3.45
C ARG A 22 -2.60 -10.01 4.30
N THR A 23 -3.49 -9.10 3.91
CA THR A 23 -3.80 -7.90 4.69
C THR A 23 -4.29 -8.26 6.08
N ILE A 24 -5.28 -9.15 6.19
CA ILE A 24 -5.85 -9.58 7.47
C ILE A 24 -4.81 -10.27 8.35
N GLU A 25 -3.97 -11.14 7.77
CA GLU A 25 -2.89 -11.81 8.51
C GLU A 25 -1.85 -10.82 9.03
N THR A 26 -1.44 -9.85 8.21
CA THR A 26 -0.51 -8.80 8.63
C THR A 26 -1.11 -7.94 9.75
N VAL A 27 -2.35 -7.48 9.58
CA VAL A 27 -3.08 -6.72 10.61
C VAL A 27 -3.14 -7.48 11.93
N ARG A 28 -3.51 -8.78 11.90
CA ARG A 28 -3.58 -9.64 13.08
C ARG A 28 -2.23 -9.80 13.76
N TRP A 29 -1.17 -10.02 12.98
CA TRP A 29 0.17 -10.21 13.54
C TRP A 29 0.65 -8.95 14.29
N PHE A 30 0.51 -7.78 13.67
CA PHE A 30 0.91 -6.51 14.29
C PHE A 30 0.04 -6.17 15.50
N ASP A 31 -1.26 -6.44 15.46
CA ASP A 31 -2.15 -6.25 16.58
C ASP A 31 -1.74 -7.03 17.83
N ASN A 32 -1.28 -8.26 17.62
CA ASN A 32 -0.86 -9.14 18.70
C ASN A 32 0.56 -8.87 19.24
N ASN A 33 1.40 -8.15 18.50
CA ASN A 33 2.82 -8.04 18.83
C ASN A 33 3.27 -6.61 19.19
N MET A 34 2.94 -5.60 18.39
CA MET A 34 3.47 -4.25 18.59
C MET A 34 2.56 -3.10 18.16
N GLY A 35 1.52 -3.39 17.41
CA GLY A 35 0.72 -2.37 16.73
C GLY A 35 1.41 -1.75 15.52
N ALA A 36 0.62 -1.19 14.60
CA ALA A 36 1.11 -0.49 13.43
C ALA A 36 0.04 0.45 12.86
N TYR A 37 0.42 1.26 11.88
CA TYR A 37 -0.47 2.09 11.09
C TYR A 37 -0.79 1.42 9.75
N PHE A 38 -2.06 1.40 9.37
CA PHE A 38 -2.53 0.77 8.14
C PHE A 38 -3.37 1.71 7.29
N ILE A 39 -3.05 1.82 6.01
CA ILE A 39 -3.90 2.45 5.00
C ILE A 39 -4.66 1.32 4.31
N LEU A 40 -5.96 1.28 4.48
CA LEU A 40 -6.83 0.19 4.04
C LEU A 40 -7.97 0.71 3.17
N ASN A 41 -8.51 -0.18 2.32
CA ASN A 41 -9.76 0.12 1.63
C ASN A 41 -10.93 0.10 2.62
N ASP A 42 -11.86 1.04 2.50
CA ASP A 42 -13.05 1.14 3.36
C ASP A 42 -13.94 -0.12 3.33
N ARG A 43 -13.91 -0.88 2.23
CA ARG A 43 -14.66 -2.14 2.07
C ARG A 43 -14.28 -3.26 3.03
N ILE A 44 -13.12 -3.17 3.68
CA ILE A 44 -12.69 -4.23 4.62
C ILE A 44 -12.81 -3.82 6.09
N LYS A 45 -13.39 -2.66 6.36
CA LYS A 45 -13.51 -2.10 7.71
C LYS A 45 -14.09 -3.10 8.72
N ASP A 46 -15.19 -3.76 8.36
CA ASP A 46 -15.86 -4.71 9.26
C ASP A 46 -15.03 -5.96 9.54
N LYS A 47 -14.16 -6.36 8.61
CA LYS A 47 -13.31 -7.56 8.73
C LYS A 47 -12.16 -7.38 9.72
N ILE A 48 -11.78 -6.15 10.01
CA ILE A 48 -10.64 -5.82 10.86
C ILE A 48 -11.03 -5.11 12.16
N SER A 49 -12.31 -4.83 12.37
CA SER A 49 -12.83 -4.07 13.52
C SER A 49 -12.47 -4.66 14.89
N LYS A 50 -12.12 -5.92 14.96
CA LYS A 50 -11.71 -6.62 16.19
C LYS A 50 -10.24 -6.43 16.58
N TYR A 51 -9.42 -5.82 15.73
CA TYR A 51 -8.00 -5.61 15.98
C TYR A 51 -7.76 -4.16 16.41
N ASN A 52 -7.56 -3.92 17.72
CA ASN A 52 -7.64 -2.60 18.34
C ASN A 52 -6.27 -1.96 18.66
N ASN A 53 -5.17 -2.70 18.64
CA ASN A 53 -3.82 -2.19 18.87
C ASN A 53 -3.25 -1.44 17.66
N ASN A 54 -3.81 -1.70 16.47
CA ASN A 54 -3.44 -1.02 15.24
C ASN A 54 -4.23 0.28 15.06
N LYS A 55 -3.69 1.20 14.27
CA LYS A 55 -4.40 2.40 13.81
C LYS A 55 -4.67 2.36 12.32
N TYR A 56 -5.85 2.76 11.90
CA TYR A 56 -6.35 2.57 10.54
C TYR A 56 -6.73 3.88 9.88
N PHE A 57 -6.26 4.06 8.63
CA PHE A 57 -6.66 5.11 7.70
C PHE A 57 -7.43 4.46 6.56
N PHE A 58 -8.73 4.70 6.50
CA PHE A 58 -9.58 4.14 5.46
C PHE A 58 -9.64 5.06 4.25
N VAL A 59 -9.46 4.48 3.06
CA VAL A 59 -9.49 5.20 1.80
C VAL A 59 -10.53 4.60 0.86
N SER A 60 -11.18 5.47 0.09
CA SER A 60 -12.21 5.05 -0.86
C SER A 60 -11.62 4.26 -2.04
N ASP A 61 -12.47 3.48 -2.73
CA ASP A 61 -12.10 2.65 -3.89
C ASP A 61 -11.83 3.47 -5.17
N ASN A 62 -11.30 4.66 -5.06
CA ASN A 62 -10.89 5.45 -6.22
C ASN A 62 -9.50 5.02 -6.68
N LYS A 63 -9.43 4.30 -7.82
CA LYS A 63 -8.18 3.78 -8.38
C LYS A 63 -7.14 4.87 -8.65
N MET A 64 -7.57 6.04 -9.11
CA MET A 64 -6.66 7.16 -9.39
C MET A 64 -6.07 7.74 -8.10
N LYS A 65 -6.89 7.96 -7.07
CA LYS A 65 -6.40 8.44 -5.77
C LYS A 65 -5.45 7.45 -5.12
N ARG A 66 -5.66 6.14 -5.27
CA ARG A 66 -4.74 5.11 -4.77
C ARG A 66 -3.43 5.09 -5.54
N LEU A 67 -3.49 5.23 -6.88
CA LEU A 67 -2.30 5.24 -7.72
C LEU A 67 -1.40 6.45 -7.44
N PHE A 68 -1.99 7.57 -7.02
CA PHE A 68 -1.30 8.80 -6.63
C PHE A 68 -1.33 9.03 -5.12
N SER A 69 -1.39 7.94 -4.33
CA SER A 69 -1.54 7.97 -2.87
C SER A 69 -0.45 8.75 -2.15
N ASP A 70 0.78 8.69 -2.64
CA ASP A 70 1.93 9.43 -2.11
C ASP A 70 1.75 10.96 -2.19
N GLY A 71 1.00 11.46 -3.18
CA GLY A 71 0.62 12.87 -3.28
C GLY A 71 -0.73 13.24 -2.65
N TYR A 72 -1.57 12.27 -2.31
CA TYR A 72 -2.93 12.51 -1.87
C TYR A 72 -3.22 12.09 -0.42
N TYR A 73 -2.93 10.83 -0.06
CA TYR A 73 -3.19 10.32 1.29
C TYR A 73 -1.98 10.43 2.21
N ILE A 74 -0.82 10.04 1.71
CA ILE A 74 0.39 9.88 2.52
C ILE A 74 0.81 11.17 3.21
N PRO A 75 0.83 12.34 2.55
CA PRO A 75 1.21 13.59 3.23
C PRO A 75 0.32 13.91 4.42
N LYS A 76 -0.98 13.63 4.33
CA LYS A 76 -1.93 13.86 5.43
C LYS A 76 -1.69 12.90 6.58
N ILE A 77 -1.43 11.64 6.28
CA ILE A 77 -1.15 10.62 7.29
C ILE A 77 0.16 10.92 8.00
N ILE A 78 1.22 11.27 7.25
CA ILE A 78 2.52 11.65 7.85
C ILE A 78 2.39 12.90 8.73
N ALA A 79 1.56 13.86 8.36
CA ALA A 79 1.30 15.03 9.19
C ALA A 79 0.67 14.65 10.55
N GLU A 80 -0.11 13.56 10.60
CA GLU A 80 -0.76 13.07 11.81
C GLU A 80 0.16 12.17 12.66
N ILE A 81 0.88 11.21 12.03
CA ILE A 81 1.66 10.20 12.75
C ILE A 81 3.15 10.52 12.88
N GLY A 82 3.64 11.53 12.16
CA GLY A 82 5.07 11.75 11.95
C GLY A 82 5.66 10.86 10.84
N ARG A 83 6.95 11.05 10.55
CA ARG A 83 7.67 10.22 9.56
C ARG A 83 7.83 8.80 10.11
N PRO A 84 7.31 7.75 9.45
CA PRO A 84 7.50 6.38 9.90
C PRO A 84 8.93 5.91 9.70
N ASP A 85 9.33 4.89 10.44
CA ASP A 85 10.62 4.23 10.24
C ASP A 85 10.58 3.30 9.02
N VAL A 86 9.45 2.58 8.85
CA VAL A 86 9.24 1.66 7.73
C VAL A 86 7.91 1.96 7.04
N TYR A 87 7.95 2.12 5.72
CA TYR A 87 6.78 2.18 4.86
C TYR A 87 6.76 0.98 3.92
N PHE A 88 5.72 0.16 4.05
CA PHE A 88 5.48 -0.97 3.17
C PHE A 88 4.27 -0.72 2.28
N SER A 89 4.45 -0.76 0.97
CA SER A 89 3.38 -0.60 -0.01
C SER A 89 3.12 -1.88 -0.80
N TYR A 90 1.89 -2.36 -0.77
CA TYR A 90 1.46 -3.55 -1.49
C TYR A 90 0.72 -3.19 -2.79
N GLY A 91 1.39 -3.37 -3.93
CA GLY A 91 0.82 -3.15 -5.25
C GLY A 91 0.66 -1.67 -5.66
N ILE A 92 1.08 -0.72 -4.84
CA ILE A 92 1.05 0.72 -5.15
C ILE A 92 2.47 1.24 -5.18
N PRO A 93 2.96 1.77 -6.31
CA PRO A 93 4.31 2.29 -6.43
C PRO A 93 4.61 3.43 -5.46
N VAL A 94 5.83 3.47 -4.95
CA VAL A 94 6.33 4.51 -4.05
C VAL A 94 7.09 5.55 -4.87
N PHE A 95 6.81 6.84 -4.68
CA PHE A 95 7.43 7.91 -5.49
C PHE A 95 8.17 8.95 -4.69
N ASN A 96 8.01 8.95 -3.38
CA ASN A 96 8.68 9.88 -2.48
C ASN A 96 9.38 9.12 -1.37
N ASP A 97 10.35 9.78 -0.74
CA ASP A 97 10.99 9.31 0.46
C ASP A 97 10.02 9.48 1.65
N ILE A 98 9.20 8.45 1.89
CA ILE A 98 8.11 8.47 2.88
C ILE A 98 8.63 8.10 4.27
N ALA A 99 9.49 7.09 4.33
CA ALA A 99 10.03 6.53 5.56
C ALA A 99 11.55 6.44 5.51
N ILE A 100 12.18 6.00 6.60
CA ILE A 100 13.61 5.68 6.62
C ILE A 100 13.88 4.49 5.69
N ILE A 101 12.99 3.47 5.75
CA ILE A 101 13.00 2.31 4.86
C ILE A 101 11.70 2.29 4.07
N ASN A 102 11.79 2.36 2.75
CA ASN A 102 10.64 2.22 1.86
C ASN A 102 10.69 0.88 1.16
N TRP A 103 9.63 0.10 1.31
CA TRP A 103 9.51 -1.23 0.73
C TRP A 103 8.27 -1.33 -0.16
N PHE A 104 8.48 -1.74 -1.41
CA PHE A 104 7.40 -1.93 -2.37
C PHE A 104 7.29 -3.40 -2.80
N HIS A 105 6.09 -3.97 -2.64
CA HIS A 105 5.76 -5.31 -3.13
C HIS A 105 4.96 -5.23 -4.44
N ILE A 106 5.48 -5.84 -5.51
CA ILE A 106 4.78 -5.95 -6.79
C ILE A 106 3.81 -7.13 -6.71
N SER A 107 2.52 -6.85 -6.54
CA SER A 107 1.48 -7.89 -6.40
C SER A 107 1.06 -8.53 -7.73
N ASN A 108 1.34 -7.89 -8.87
CA ASN A 108 0.97 -8.38 -10.19
C ASN A 108 2.12 -8.21 -11.19
N ALA A 109 2.84 -9.31 -11.44
CA ALA A 109 3.95 -9.35 -12.40
C ALA A 109 3.52 -9.14 -13.86
N LEU A 110 2.23 -9.31 -14.21
CA LEU A 110 1.73 -9.06 -15.57
C LEU A 110 1.93 -7.61 -16.01
N THR A 111 1.99 -6.67 -15.07
CA THR A 111 2.28 -5.26 -15.39
C THR A 111 3.67 -5.05 -15.95
N LEU A 112 4.60 -5.97 -15.71
CA LEU A 112 5.99 -5.91 -16.19
C LEU A 112 6.18 -6.61 -17.53
N LYS A 113 5.32 -7.57 -17.90
CA LYS A 113 5.42 -8.39 -19.12
C LYS A 113 4.13 -8.29 -19.93
N THR A 114 3.97 -7.20 -20.68
CA THR A 114 2.75 -6.94 -21.47
C THR A 114 2.87 -7.32 -22.94
N ASP A 115 4.03 -7.76 -23.42
CA ASP A 115 4.36 -7.78 -24.84
C ASP A 115 3.66 -8.90 -25.64
N ASN A 116 3.11 -9.94 -24.96
CA ASN A 116 2.51 -11.12 -25.60
C ASN A 116 1.03 -11.36 -25.24
N ILE A 117 0.35 -10.39 -24.65
CA ILE A 117 -1.05 -10.59 -24.22
C ILE A 117 -1.96 -9.66 -25.01
N SER A 118 -2.95 -10.25 -25.71
CA SER A 118 -4.01 -9.48 -26.37
C SER A 118 -4.93 -8.87 -25.31
N LEU A 119 -4.73 -7.60 -24.99
CA LEU A 119 -5.52 -6.86 -24.01
C LEU A 119 -6.27 -5.70 -24.69
N PRO A 120 -7.48 -5.36 -24.19
CA PRO A 120 -8.18 -4.16 -24.62
C PRO A 120 -7.28 -2.91 -24.52
N LEU A 121 -7.40 -1.98 -25.46
CA LEU A 121 -6.55 -0.78 -25.57
C LEU A 121 -6.50 0.01 -24.24
N LYS A 122 -7.64 0.20 -23.58
CA LYS A 122 -7.73 0.88 -22.28
C LYS A 122 -6.85 0.21 -21.21
N THR A 123 -6.88 -1.12 -21.16
CA THR A 123 -6.08 -1.92 -20.21
C THR A 123 -4.60 -1.83 -20.52
N ARG A 124 -4.23 -1.85 -21.80
CA ARG A 124 -2.82 -1.67 -22.23
C ARG A 124 -2.27 -0.33 -21.80
N ILE A 125 -3.02 0.75 -22.01
CA ILE A 125 -2.61 2.10 -21.59
C ILE A 125 -2.43 2.16 -20.07
N GLN A 126 -3.37 1.63 -19.30
CA GLN A 126 -3.28 1.58 -17.83
C GLN A 126 -2.03 0.81 -17.37
N MET A 127 -1.75 -0.33 -17.97
CA MET A 127 -0.57 -1.15 -17.65
C MET A 127 0.74 -0.45 -18.03
N LEU A 128 0.80 0.26 -19.15
CA LEU A 128 1.98 1.04 -19.52
C LEU A 128 2.26 2.17 -18.53
N ILE A 129 1.22 2.88 -18.11
CA ILE A 129 1.35 3.92 -17.08
C ILE A 129 1.87 3.29 -15.77
N LEU A 130 1.26 2.19 -15.33
CA LEU A 130 1.66 1.51 -14.10
C LEU A 130 3.10 0.98 -14.19
N LYS A 131 3.49 0.36 -15.31
CA LYS A 131 4.87 -0.11 -15.55
C LYS A 131 5.88 1.04 -15.42
N ARG A 132 5.62 2.16 -16.09
CA ARG A 132 6.49 3.35 -15.98
C ARG A 132 6.60 3.86 -14.55
N ARG A 133 5.49 3.87 -13.82
CA ARG A 133 5.46 4.29 -12.41
C ARG A 133 6.23 3.32 -11.51
N ILE A 134 6.09 2.01 -11.70
CA ILE A 134 6.87 0.99 -10.98
C ILE A 134 8.37 1.19 -11.21
N ILE A 135 8.79 1.34 -12.46
CA ILE A 135 10.20 1.56 -12.79
C ILE A 135 10.75 2.83 -12.13
N LYS A 136 9.97 3.93 -12.13
CA LYS A 136 10.35 5.16 -11.45
C LYS A 136 10.43 5.01 -9.92
N SER A 137 9.60 4.14 -9.34
CA SER A 137 9.55 3.96 -7.89
C SER A 137 10.75 3.19 -7.33
N ILE A 138 11.45 2.40 -8.14
CA ILE A 138 12.61 1.60 -7.70
C ILE A 138 13.70 2.45 -7.02
N LYS A 139 13.87 3.69 -7.43
CA LYS A 139 14.85 4.59 -6.81
C LYS A 139 14.47 5.07 -5.39
N TYR A 140 13.25 4.82 -4.94
CA TYR A 140 12.75 5.21 -3.61
C TYR A 140 12.57 4.01 -2.66
N THR A 141 12.80 2.80 -3.16
CA THR A 141 12.76 1.55 -2.40
C THR A 141 14.14 0.91 -2.32
#